data_647d35b3b812fd7f4a7bb8297f15c37f
#
_entry.id   647d35b3b812fd7f4a7bb8297f15c37f
#
_cell.length_a   1.000
_cell.length_b   1.000
_cell.length_c   1.000
_cell.angle_alpha   90.00
_cell.angle_beta   90.00
_cell.angle_gamma   90.00
#
_symmetry.space_group_name_H-M   'P 1'
#
loop_
_entity.id
_entity.type
_entity.pdbx_description
1 polymer ?
#
loop_
_entity_poly.entity_id
_entity_poly.type
_entity_poly.pdbx_seq_one_letter_code
_entity_poly.pdbx_strand_id
1 'polypeptide(L)'
;VLFPKVAVTVVTFNSERYIRRCLEAVLDQRDIGLEVIVVDNASTDSTRAILKEFKGRIRKICSDRNLGFAEAQNRAIRASSAPWVLTLNPDVLLLPGFLRELVEAGESDPGAGSVCGKLLSIGPGFEPLPERRIDSTGIYFTPAMRHFDRGWHEPDRGAGRPEYVFGASAAAALYRREAIEDVSIAGSFFDPDFFVYREDADVAWRAQLLGWRCLYTPAAEAWHVRTVTPANRRAVPRFINMHSVKNRFLMRVKNATGGICRRFWLPMAARDLVVIGGALLWEPSSLKAFWQAARALPRALQQRREILSRRRVTDEELAQWFSFEPIARPAGRIPAAPVRPLRRREAAASAALPAEIR
;
A
#
# COMPACT_ATOMS: atom_id res chain seq x y z
N VAL A 1 21.85 -2.59 22.57
CA VAL A 1 21.31 -2.09 21.27
C VAL A 1 19.89 -2.60 21.19
N LEU A 2 18.89 -1.72 21.36
CA LEU A 2 17.51 -2.07 21.14
C LEU A 2 17.34 -2.37 19.64
N PHE A 3 16.83 -3.56 19.31
CA PHE A 3 16.48 -3.88 17.93
C PHE A 3 15.39 -2.91 17.47
N PRO A 4 15.44 -2.40 16.21
CA PRO A 4 14.43 -1.50 15.70
C PRO A 4 13.07 -2.20 15.70
N LYS A 5 12.05 -1.52 16.27
CA LYS A 5 10.68 -2.01 16.31
C LYS A 5 9.96 -1.77 14.98
N VAL A 6 10.34 -0.72 14.26
CA VAL A 6 9.77 -0.32 12.97
C VAL A 6 10.87 -0.12 11.92
N ALA A 7 10.69 -0.71 10.75
CA ALA A 7 11.41 -0.34 9.55
C ALA A 7 10.57 0.63 8.72
N VAL A 8 11.03 1.87 8.57
CA VAL A 8 10.42 2.85 7.66
C VAL A 8 11.05 2.68 6.28
N THR A 9 10.26 2.31 5.29
CA THR A 9 10.70 2.06 3.92
C THR A 9 10.20 3.15 2.99
N VAL A 10 11.13 3.89 2.37
CA VAL A 10 10.82 4.99 1.45
C VAL A 10 11.37 4.67 0.06
N VAL A 11 10.54 4.81 -0.97
CA VAL A 11 10.98 4.71 -2.37
C VAL A 11 10.99 6.11 -2.97
N THR A 12 12.14 6.49 -3.55
CA THR A 12 12.31 7.79 -4.20
C THR A 12 12.51 7.62 -5.70
N PHE A 13 11.87 8.48 -6.48
CA PHE A 13 12.14 8.68 -7.90
C PHE A 13 11.88 10.13 -8.24
N ASN A 14 12.95 10.91 -8.47
CA ASN A 14 12.90 12.35 -8.71
C ASN A 14 12.09 13.09 -7.63
N SER A 15 12.51 12.92 -6.37
CA SER A 15 11.79 13.39 -5.19
C SER A 15 12.52 14.53 -4.46
N GLU A 16 13.40 15.27 -5.13
CA GLU A 16 14.22 16.33 -4.53
C GLU A 16 13.40 17.36 -3.75
N ARG A 17 12.18 17.64 -4.21
CA ARG A 17 11.28 18.61 -3.60
C ARG A 17 10.80 18.20 -2.19
N TYR A 18 10.68 16.90 -1.94
CA TYR A 18 9.96 16.38 -0.77
C TYR A 18 10.84 15.59 0.20
N ILE A 19 11.79 14.82 -0.32
CA ILE A 19 12.49 13.77 0.44
C ILE A 19 13.20 14.27 1.68
N ARG A 20 13.78 15.49 1.67
CA ARG A 20 14.47 16.07 2.83
C ARG A 20 13.52 16.17 4.02
N ARG A 21 12.40 16.89 3.85
CA ARG A 21 11.42 17.12 4.94
C ARG A 21 10.76 15.81 5.39
N CYS A 22 10.50 14.89 4.47
CA CYS A 22 10.00 13.56 4.80
C CYS A 22 10.97 12.83 5.74
N LEU A 23 12.26 12.75 5.40
CA LEU A 23 13.26 12.07 6.21
C LEU A 23 13.51 12.77 7.56
N GLU A 24 13.50 14.09 7.60
CA GLU A 24 13.59 14.86 8.85
C GLU A 24 12.42 14.51 9.79
N ALA A 25 11.17 14.49 9.27
CA ALA A 25 9.99 14.14 10.04
C ALA A 25 9.99 12.68 10.52
N VAL A 26 10.53 11.75 9.73
CA VAL A 26 10.73 10.34 10.13
C VAL A 26 11.77 10.23 11.23
N LEU A 27 12.92 10.88 11.08
CA LEU A 27 14.03 10.80 12.02
C LEU A 27 13.77 11.57 13.32
N ASP A 28 12.75 12.43 13.35
CA ASP A 28 12.29 13.11 14.58
C ASP A 28 11.21 12.30 15.33
N GLN A 29 10.79 11.14 14.84
CA GLN A 29 9.93 10.24 15.60
C GLN A 29 10.69 9.70 16.81
N ARG A 30 10.17 10.01 18.00
CA ARG A 30 10.78 9.64 19.29
C ARG A 30 10.03 8.50 19.94
N ASP A 31 10.59 7.96 20.98
CA ASP A 31 9.99 6.90 21.81
C ASP A 31 9.72 5.58 21.10
N ILE A 32 10.33 5.38 19.92
CA ILE A 32 10.27 4.12 19.19
C ILE A 32 11.61 3.82 18.50
N GLY A 33 12.08 2.58 18.64
CA GLY A 33 13.26 2.11 17.91
C GLY A 33 12.91 1.98 16.42
N LEU A 34 13.58 2.74 15.56
CA LEU A 34 13.34 2.71 14.12
C LEU A 34 14.63 2.54 13.31
N GLU A 35 14.51 1.91 12.14
CA GLU A 35 15.50 1.97 11.07
C GLU A 35 14.84 2.58 9.84
N VAL A 36 15.59 3.35 9.06
CA VAL A 36 15.09 4.00 7.86
C VAL A 36 15.81 3.45 6.65
N ILE A 37 15.06 2.87 5.71
CA ILE A 37 15.58 2.27 4.49
C ILE A 37 15.02 3.03 3.30
N VAL A 38 15.89 3.65 2.52
CA VAL A 38 15.53 4.42 1.34
C VAL A 38 16.02 3.71 0.09
N VAL A 39 15.11 3.38 -0.82
CA VAL A 39 15.45 2.89 -2.15
C VAL A 39 15.37 4.03 -3.14
N ASP A 40 16.51 4.48 -3.65
CA ASP A 40 16.55 5.40 -4.77
C ASP A 40 16.35 4.64 -6.09
N ASN A 41 15.24 4.88 -6.71
CA ASN A 41 14.76 4.14 -7.87
C ASN A 41 15.24 4.78 -9.20
N ALA A 42 16.55 5.05 -9.31
CA ALA A 42 17.23 5.70 -10.43
C ALA A 42 16.83 7.18 -10.62
N SER A 43 16.82 7.98 -9.54
CA SER A 43 16.60 9.42 -9.65
C SER A 43 17.71 10.11 -10.43
N THR A 44 17.33 11.12 -11.22
CA THR A 44 18.18 11.94 -12.07
C THR A 44 18.26 13.40 -11.63
N ASP A 45 17.43 13.80 -10.66
CA ASP A 45 17.42 15.11 -10.01
C ASP A 45 18.37 15.15 -8.80
N SER A 46 18.26 16.16 -7.93
CA SER A 46 19.07 16.30 -6.72
C SER A 46 18.74 15.30 -5.61
N THR A 47 17.79 14.38 -5.78
CA THR A 47 17.40 13.39 -4.75
C THR A 47 18.61 12.65 -4.19
N ARG A 48 19.50 12.14 -5.06
CA ARG A 48 20.70 11.40 -4.64
C ARG A 48 21.68 12.23 -3.81
N ALA A 49 21.81 13.52 -4.14
CA ALA A 49 22.64 14.45 -3.38
C ALA A 49 22.06 14.69 -1.99
N ILE A 50 20.75 14.93 -1.89
CA ILE A 50 20.04 15.08 -0.61
C ILE A 50 20.20 13.82 0.26
N LEU A 51 20.03 12.62 -0.30
CA LEU A 51 20.19 11.37 0.44
C LEU A 51 21.60 11.15 1.01
N LYS A 52 22.64 11.75 0.42
CA LYS A 52 24.01 11.69 0.96
C LYS A 52 24.15 12.46 2.28
N GLU A 53 23.38 13.52 2.49
CA GLU A 53 23.40 14.32 3.71
C GLU A 53 22.89 13.54 4.94
N PHE A 54 22.09 12.51 4.71
CA PHE A 54 21.57 11.60 5.74
C PHE A 54 22.47 10.37 6.00
N LYS A 55 23.72 10.36 5.48
CA LYS A 55 24.67 9.26 5.68
C LYS A 55 24.83 8.92 7.17
N GLY A 56 24.74 7.63 7.48
CA GLY A 56 24.83 7.13 8.87
C GLY A 56 23.50 7.17 9.63
N ARG A 57 22.49 7.87 9.12
CA ARG A 57 21.14 7.92 9.72
C ARG A 57 20.10 7.07 8.96
N ILE A 58 20.38 6.79 7.70
CA ILE A 58 19.53 5.97 6.84
C ILE A 58 20.36 4.89 6.14
N ARG A 59 19.72 3.76 5.84
CA ARG A 59 20.27 2.73 4.94
C ARG A 59 19.78 3.03 3.53
N LYS A 60 20.70 3.38 2.62
CA LYS A 60 20.39 3.70 1.22
C LYS A 60 20.65 2.51 0.31
N ILE A 61 19.71 2.18 -0.56
CA ILE A 61 19.80 1.20 -1.64
C ILE A 61 19.59 1.97 -2.94
N CYS A 62 20.56 1.93 -3.86
CA CYS A 62 20.43 2.58 -5.17
C CYS A 62 20.10 1.55 -6.24
N SER A 63 19.19 1.89 -7.14
CA SER A 63 18.92 1.14 -8.36
C SER A 63 19.48 1.86 -9.57
N ASP A 64 19.92 1.10 -10.58
CA ASP A 64 20.41 1.65 -11.86
C ASP A 64 19.28 1.96 -12.84
N ARG A 65 18.08 1.44 -12.58
CA ARG A 65 16.87 1.68 -13.36
C ARG A 65 15.66 1.84 -12.47
N ASN A 66 14.61 2.48 -12.97
CA ASN A 66 13.33 2.56 -12.29
C ASN A 66 12.66 1.17 -12.30
N LEU A 67 12.50 0.56 -11.12
CA LEU A 67 11.90 -0.75 -10.89
C LEU A 67 10.39 -0.68 -10.68
N GLY A 68 9.84 0.53 -10.60
CA GLY A 68 8.49 0.78 -10.08
C GLY A 68 8.44 0.77 -8.55
N PHE A 69 7.31 1.22 -8.00
CA PHE A 69 7.09 1.29 -6.56
C PHE A 69 7.07 -0.10 -5.91
N ALA A 70 6.33 -1.04 -6.49
CA ALA A 70 6.13 -2.37 -5.93
C ALA A 70 7.45 -3.14 -5.68
N GLU A 71 8.32 -3.24 -6.70
CA GLU A 71 9.59 -3.96 -6.54
C GLU A 71 10.58 -3.18 -5.67
N ALA A 72 10.61 -1.86 -5.77
CA ALA A 72 11.48 -1.07 -4.92
C ALA A 72 11.11 -1.18 -3.43
N GLN A 73 9.81 -1.16 -3.09
CA GLN A 73 9.33 -1.43 -1.73
C GLN A 73 9.67 -2.85 -1.28
N ASN A 74 9.50 -3.86 -2.12
CA ASN A 74 9.90 -5.23 -1.78
C ASN A 74 11.38 -5.33 -1.43
N ARG A 75 12.25 -4.61 -2.13
CA ARG A 75 13.70 -4.56 -1.80
C ARG A 75 13.95 -3.94 -0.43
N ALA A 76 13.26 -2.84 -0.11
CA ALA A 76 13.36 -2.22 1.19
C ALA A 76 12.85 -3.15 2.31
N ILE A 77 11.71 -3.80 2.11
CA ILE A 77 11.09 -4.74 3.06
C ILE A 77 12.02 -5.92 3.36
N ARG A 78 12.65 -6.49 2.32
CA ARG A 78 13.62 -7.60 2.46
C ARG A 78 14.91 -7.18 3.17
N ALA A 79 15.26 -5.90 3.15
CA ALA A 79 16.46 -5.38 3.81
C ALA A 79 16.32 -5.21 5.32
N SER A 80 15.15 -5.50 5.88
CA SER A 80 14.86 -5.39 7.32
C SER A 80 14.23 -6.68 7.86
N SER A 81 14.47 -6.95 9.15
CA SER A 81 13.79 -7.98 9.95
C SER A 81 12.89 -7.38 11.04
N ALA A 82 12.67 -6.07 11.04
CA ALA A 82 11.83 -5.41 12.05
C ALA A 82 10.42 -6.02 12.09
N PRO A 83 9.81 -6.17 13.28
CA PRO A 83 8.47 -6.75 13.43
C PRO A 83 7.37 -5.92 12.77
N TRP A 84 7.59 -4.64 12.57
CA TRP A 84 6.70 -3.74 11.87
C TRP A 84 7.41 -3.04 10.72
N VAL A 85 6.72 -2.86 9.61
CA VAL A 85 7.23 -2.14 8.43
C VAL A 85 6.24 -1.04 8.05
N LEU A 86 6.70 0.21 8.07
CA LEU A 86 5.97 1.33 7.50
C LEU A 86 6.40 1.54 6.05
N THR A 87 5.49 1.42 5.09
CA THR A 87 5.72 2.00 3.76
C THR A 87 5.40 3.47 3.79
N LEU A 88 6.26 4.30 3.20
CA LEU A 88 6.11 5.74 3.25
C LEU A 88 6.44 6.38 1.90
N ASN A 89 5.55 7.23 1.40
CA ASN A 89 5.84 8.07 0.24
C ASN A 89 6.74 9.25 0.62
N PRO A 90 7.61 9.70 -0.31
CA PRO A 90 8.53 10.81 -0.03
C PRO A 90 7.85 12.17 0.15
N ASP A 91 6.57 12.31 -0.21
CA ASP A 91 5.74 13.50 -0.09
C ASP A 91 4.78 13.47 1.12
N VAL A 92 5.09 12.61 2.11
CA VAL A 92 4.37 12.54 3.39
C VAL A 92 5.23 13.11 4.51
N LEU A 93 4.60 13.90 5.39
CA LEU A 93 5.20 14.40 6.63
C LEU A 93 4.50 13.78 7.84
N LEU A 94 5.20 12.94 8.57
CA LEU A 94 4.72 12.35 9.81
C LEU A 94 4.66 13.41 10.92
N LEU A 95 3.53 13.51 11.63
CA LEU A 95 3.45 14.32 12.84
C LEU A 95 4.08 13.60 14.04
N PRO A 96 4.45 14.31 15.10
CA PRO A 96 5.05 13.71 16.30
C PRO A 96 4.17 12.59 16.88
N GLY A 97 4.78 11.44 17.18
CA GLY A 97 4.08 10.27 17.75
C GLY A 97 3.40 9.36 16.73
N PHE A 98 3.41 9.70 15.43
CA PHE A 98 2.72 8.91 14.39
C PHE A 98 3.08 7.42 14.43
N LEU A 99 4.37 7.10 14.49
CA LEU A 99 4.82 5.70 14.51
C LEU A 99 4.42 4.98 15.80
N ARG A 100 4.51 5.66 16.94
CA ARG A 100 4.12 5.10 18.23
C ARG A 100 2.64 4.74 18.23
N GLU A 101 1.77 5.67 17.84
CA GLU A 101 0.32 5.48 17.80
C GLU A 101 -0.10 4.33 16.87
N LEU A 102 0.56 4.19 15.70
CA LEU A 102 0.29 3.07 14.79
C LEU A 102 0.70 1.72 15.40
N VAL A 103 1.87 1.66 16.05
CA VAL A 103 2.37 0.41 16.63
C VAL A 103 1.53 0.00 17.84
N GLU A 104 1.18 0.94 18.73
CA GLU A 104 0.34 0.67 19.89
C GLU A 104 -1.05 0.16 19.45
N ALA A 105 -1.65 0.79 18.44
CA ALA A 105 -2.89 0.31 17.85
C ALA A 105 -2.73 -1.12 17.27
N GLY A 106 -1.67 -1.37 16.53
CA GLY A 106 -1.41 -2.69 15.95
C GLY A 106 -1.15 -3.78 16.98
N GLU A 107 -0.48 -3.44 18.08
CA GLU A 107 -0.22 -4.40 19.17
C GLU A 107 -1.46 -4.70 20.00
N SER A 108 -2.40 -3.77 20.09
CA SER A 108 -3.67 -4.00 20.78
C SER A 108 -4.57 -5.04 20.08
N ASP A 109 -4.32 -5.33 18.79
CA ASP A 109 -5.06 -6.31 18.01
C ASP A 109 -4.12 -7.29 17.29
N PRO A 110 -3.92 -8.51 17.79
CA PRO A 110 -3.10 -9.55 17.15
C PRO A 110 -3.58 -9.94 15.74
N GLY A 111 -4.83 -9.70 15.39
CA GLY A 111 -5.39 -9.93 14.06
C GLY A 111 -5.22 -8.77 13.09
N ALA A 112 -4.70 -7.63 13.56
CA ALA A 112 -4.36 -6.51 12.67
C ALA A 112 -3.08 -6.82 11.90
N GLY A 113 -3.22 -7.09 10.62
CA GLY A 113 -2.10 -7.26 9.67
C GLY A 113 -1.56 -5.95 9.15
N SER A 114 -2.38 -4.90 9.17
CA SER A 114 -1.99 -3.54 8.80
C SER A 114 -2.70 -2.50 9.67
N VAL A 115 -2.05 -1.33 9.81
CA VAL A 115 -2.60 -0.18 10.53
C VAL A 115 -2.40 1.06 9.67
N CYS A 116 -3.40 1.94 9.61
CA CYS A 116 -3.29 3.25 8.99
C CYS A 116 -3.72 4.37 9.94
N GLY A 117 -3.08 5.52 9.76
CA GLY A 117 -3.44 6.76 10.45
C GLY A 117 -4.36 7.63 9.60
N LYS A 118 -4.59 8.85 10.08
CA LYS A 118 -5.27 9.92 9.38
C LYS A 118 -4.26 10.69 8.53
N LEU A 119 -4.36 10.54 7.22
CA LEU A 119 -3.61 11.37 6.29
C LEU A 119 -4.42 12.62 5.96
N LEU A 120 -3.81 13.78 6.10
CA LEU A 120 -4.39 15.08 5.85
C LEU A 120 -3.77 15.70 4.61
N SER A 121 -4.58 16.36 3.81
CA SER A 121 -4.10 17.07 2.63
C SER A 121 -3.27 18.29 3.01
N ILE A 122 -2.17 18.52 2.29
CA ILE A 122 -1.33 19.71 2.41
C ILE A 122 -0.94 20.21 1.02
N GLY A 123 -0.62 21.49 0.89
CA GLY A 123 -0.22 22.09 -0.39
C GLY A 123 1.12 21.56 -0.91
N PRO A 124 1.41 21.75 -2.23
CA PRO A 124 2.58 21.19 -2.90
C PRO A 124 3.94 21.62 -2.35
N GLY A 125 4.01 22.74 -1.62
CA GLY A 125 5.22 23.21 -0.94
C GLY A 125 5.21 22.88 0.57
N PHE A 126 4.31 22.01 1.01
CA PHE A 126 3.98 21.74 2.41
C PHE A 126 3.42 22.97 3.13
N GLU A 127 2.72 23.83 2.43
CA GLU A 127 1.94 24.94 2.99
C GLU A 127 0.56 24.44 3.45
N PRO A 128 0.07 24.91 4.59
CA PRO A 128 -1.27 24.58 5.07
C PRO A 128 -2.35 24.99 4.05
N LEU A 129 -3.37 24.14 3.88
CA LEU A 129 -4.56 24.50 3.14
C LEU A 129 -5.47 25.41 4.01
N PRO A 130 -6.34 26.23 3.40
CA PRO A 130 -7.29 27.08 4.14
C PRO A 130 -8.18 26.30 5.11
N GLU A 131 -8.47 25.06 4.80
CA GLU A 131 -9.26 24.14 5.62
C GLU A 131 -8.53 22.79 5.72
N ARG A 132 -8.52 22.19 6.92
CA ARG A 132 -8.02 20.83 7.10
C ARG A 132 -8.93 19.85 6.39
N ARG A 133 -8.40 19.12 5.44
CA ARG A 133 -9.11 18.10 4.67
C ARG A 133 -8.43 16.77 4.80
N ILE A 134 -9.24 15.72 4.84
CA ILE A 134 -8.75 14.35 4.83
C ILE A 134 -8.22 14.01 3.43
N ASP A 135 -7.04 13.39 3.39
CA ASP A 135 -6.50 12.75 2.20
C ASP A 135 -6.84 11.26 2.18
N SER A 136 -6.64 10.56 3.30
CA SER A 136 -7.01 9.15 3.43
C SER A 136 -7.14 8.74 4.90
N THR A 137 -8.15 7.95 5.20
CA THR A 137 -8.31 7.21 6.47
C THR A 137 -8.44 5.70 6.20
N GLY A 138 -7.80 5.22 5.14
CA GLY A 138 -7.84 3.85 4.66
C GLY A 138 -8.50 3.72 3.29
N ILE A 139 -8.54 2.50 2.78
CA ILE A 139 -9.10 2.15 1.46
C ILE A 139 -10.48 1.52 1.64
N TYR A 140 -11.41 1.81 0.75
CA TYR A 140 -12.66 1.08 0.58
C TYR A 140 -12.89 0.67 -0.87
N PHE A 141 -13.72 -0.35 -1.10
CA PHE A 141 -14.05 -0.85 -2.43
C PHE A 141 -15.55 -0.71 -2.73
N THR A 142 -15.86 -0.30 -3.96
CA THR A 142 -17.23 -0.31 -4.47
C THR A 142 -17.61 -1.67 -5.06
N PRO A 143 -18.91 -1.96 -5.24
CA PRO A 143 -19.39 -3.16 -5.94
C PRO A 143 -18.84 -3.32 -7.37
N ALA A 144 -18.41 -2.23 -8.00
CA ALA A 144 -17.72 -2.24 -9.29
C ALA A 144 -16.22 -2.57 -9.21
N MET A 145 -15.74 -3.08 -8.05
CA MET A 145 -14.33 -3.39 -7.76
C MET A 145 -13.39 -2.21 -8.00
N ARG A 146 -13.86 -1.01 -7.69
CA ARG A 146 -13.08 0.21 -7.69
C ARG A 146 -12.76 0.59 -6.25
N HIS A 147 -11.48 0.80 -5.95
CA HIS A 147 -11.07 1.30 -4.64
C HIS A 147 -10.92 2.82 -4.65
N PHE A 148 -11.07 3.39 -3.48
CA PHE A 148 -10.89 4.80 -3.18
C PHE A 148 -10.29 4.96 -1.79
N ASP A 149 -9.71 6.13 -1.54
CA ASP A 149 -9.36 6.57 -0.22
C ASP A 149 -10.60 7.02 0.54
N ARG A 150 -10.80 6.48 1.75
CA ARG A 150 -11.90 6.85 2.64
C ARG A 150 -11.69 8.26 3.17
N GLY A 151 -12.73 9.07 3.10
CA GLY A 151 -12.73 10.46 3.57
C GLY A 151 -12.07 11.46 2.63
N TRP A 152 -11.59 11.04 1.46
CA TRP A 152 -10.88 11.92 0.55
C TRP A 152 -11.65 13.20 0.21
N HIS A 153 -11.00 14.36 0.40
CA HIS A 153 -11.56 15.71 0.29
C HIS A 153 -12.63 16.10 1.31
N GLU A 154 -13.01 15.22 2.23
CA GLU A 154 -13.92 15.60 3.31
C GLU A 154 -13.21 16.54 4.31
N PRO A 155 -13.93 17.51 4.92
CA PRO A 155 -13.39 18.28 6.01
C PRO A 155 -12.98 17.38 7.18
N ASP A 156 -11.80 17.65 7.79
CA ASP A 156 -11.41 16.97 9.02
C ASP A 156 -12.21 17.52 10.20
N ARG A 157 -13.13 16.74 10.72
CA ARG A 157 -13.98 17.08 11.86
C ARG A 157 -13.34 16.78 13.22
N GLY A 158 -12.05 16.46 13.25
CA GLY A 158 -11.28 16.20 14.47
C GLY A 158 -11.45 14.75 14.96
N ALA A 159 -12.04 14.59 16.15
CA ALA A 159 -12.07 13.32 16.85
C ALA A 159 -12.77 12.19 16.07
N GLY A 160 -12.05 11.09 15.90
CA GLY A 160 -12.57 9.81 15.42
C GLY A 160 -12.34 8.73 16.47
N ARG A 161 -12.74 7.52 16.16
CA ARG A 161 -12.44 6.32 16.97
C ARG A 161 -11.71 5.28 16.10
N PRO A 162 -10.96 4.36 16.72
CA PRO A 162 -10.39 3.24 15.99
C PRO A 162 -11.47 2.40 15.29
N GLU A 163 -11.21 2.05 14.03
CA GLU A 163 -12.15 1.33 13.18
C GLU A 163 -11.42 0.34 12.28
N TYR A 164 -12.08 -0.76 11.94
CA TYR A 164 -11.59 -1.62 10.86
C TYR A 164 -12.03 -1.08 9.53
N VAL A 165 -11.08 -1.03 8.60
CA VAL A 165 -11.25 -0.60 7.21
C VAL A 165 -10.79 -1.70 6.27
N PHE A 166 -11.09 -1.61 4.98
CA PHE A 166 -10.69 -2.65 4.02
C PHE A 166 -9.17 -2.79 3.91
N GLY A 167 -8.44 -1.69 3.92
CA GLY A 167 -6.99 -1.68 3.78
C GLY A 167 -6.39 -0.30 4.01
N ALA A 168 -5.07 -0.23 4.02
CA ALA A 168 -4.30 0.98 4.19
C ALA A 168 -3.74 1.46 2.84
N SER A 169 -3.70 2.78 2.62
CA SER A 169 -2.96 3.38 1.50
C SER A 169 -1.46 3.28 1.76
N ALA A 170 -0.70 2.75 0.81
CA ALA A 170 0.75 2.61 0.93
C ALA A 170 1.51 3.94 1.00
N ALA A 171 0.80 5.07 0.92
CA ALA A 171 1.39 6.38 1.16
C ALA A 171 1.97 6.48 2.59
N ALA A 172 1.29 5.89 3.61
CA ALA A 172 1.79 5.72 4.97
C ALA A 172 1.05 4.56 5.66
N ALA A 173 1.45 3.33 5.40
CA ALA A 173 0.82 2.12 5.92
C ALA A 173 1.79 1.30 6.75
N LEU A 174 1.42 0.98 7.99
CA LEU A 174 2.17 0.08 8.86
C LEU A 174 1.68 -1.36 8.64
N TYR A 175 2.60 -2.27 8.40
CA TYR A 175 2.33 -3.70 8.19
C TYR A 175 3.06 -4.55 9.24
N ARG A 176 2.34 -5.52 9.82
CA ARG A 176 2.93 -6.54 10.68
C ARG A 176 3.79 -7.49 9.85
N ARG A 177 4.98 -7.85 10.32
CA ARG A 177 5.90 -8.76 9.60
C ARG A 177 5.25 -10.09 9.25
N GLU A 178 4.56 -10.70 10.21
CA GLU A 178 3.85 -11.96 10.00
C GLU A 178 2.77 -11.85 8.91
N ALA A 179 2.07 -10.72 8.83
CA ALA A 179 1.11 -10.47 7.77
C ALA A 179 1.79 -10.26 6.40
N ILE A 180 2.94 -9.56 6.38
CA ILE A 180 3.75 -9.43 5.15
C ILE A 180 4.13 -10.81 4.62
N GLU A 181 4.63 -11.70 5.47
CA GLU A 181 5.04 -13.05 5.10
C GLU A 181 3.85 -13.90 4.63
N ASP A 182 2.74 -13.85 5.37
CA ASP A 182 1.53 -14.61 5.07
C ASP A 182 0.82 -14.11 3.80
N VAL A 183 0.79 -12.79 3.54
CA VAL A 183 0.12 -12.19 2.38
C VAL A 183 0.98 -12.25 1.11
N SER A 184 2.30 -12.45 1.25
CA SER A 184 3.23 -12.52 0.11
C SER A 184 2.89 -13.66 -0.87
N ILE A 185 3.09 -13.39 -2.16
CA ILE A 185 2.89 -14.33 -3.25
C ILE A 185 4.21 -14.44 -4.02
N ALA A 186 4.64 -15.67 -4.31
CA ALA A 186 5.90 -15.92 -5.02
C ALA A 186 7.09 -15.14 -4.41
N GLY A 187 7.13 -15.01 -3.08
CA GLY A 187 8.18 -14.31 -2.34
C GLY A 187 8.12 -12.77 -2.38
N SER A 188 7.03 -12.18 -2.87
CA SER A 188 6.85 -10.73 -2.98
C SER A 188 5.61 -10.27 -2.23
N PHE A 189 5.77 -9.24 -1.39
CA PHE A 189 4.63 -8.61 -0.68
C PHE A 189 3.80 -7.76 -1.62
N PHE A 190 4.42 -6.80 -2.31
CA PHE A 190 3.80 -6.10 -3.44
C PHE A 190 4.08 -6.88 -4.72
N ASP A 191 3.07 -7.07 -5.57
CA ASP A 191 3.26 -7.76 -6.85
C ASP A 191 4.04 -6.86 -7.83
N PRO A 192 5.25 -7.25 -8.26
CA PRO A 192 6.07 -6.44 -9.16
C PRO A 192 5.41 -6.14 -10.51
N ASP A 193 4.46 -6.99 -10.97
CA ASP A 193 3.74 -6.76 -12.21
C ASP A 193 2.87 -5.51 -12.18
N PHE A 194 2.56 -4.98 -10.99
CA PHE A 194 1.84 -3.72 -10.85
C PHE A 194 2.70 -2.52 -11.22
N PHE A 195 3.99 -2.56 -10.95
CA PHE A 195 4.92 -1.45 -11.14
C PHE A 195 4.57 -0.24 -10.26
N VAL A 196 3.41 0.40 -10.49
CA VAL A 196 2.87 1.52 -9.71
C VAL A 196 1.34 1.52 -9.78
N TYR A 197 0.68 1.98 -8.72
CA TYR A 197 -0.77 2.06 -8.50
C TYR A 197 -1.47 0.71 -8.33
N ARG A 198 -2.34 0.65 -7.34
CA ARG A 198 -3.20 -0.47 -6.93
C ARG A 198 -2.47 -1.64 -6.27
N GLU A 199 -1.16 -1.56 -6.10
CA GLU A 199 -0.39 -2.56 -5.35
C GLU A 199 -0.82 -2.65 -3.90
N ASP A 200 -1.16 -1.51 -3.28
CA ASP A 200 -1.72 -1.42 -1.93
C ASP A 200 -3.14 -2.01 -1.85
N ALA A 201 -3.99 -1.70 -2.80
CA ALA A 201 -5.32 -2.27 -2.90
C ALA A 201 -5.29 -3.80 -3.16
N ASP A 202 -4.31 -4.29 -3.93
CA ASP A 202 -4.06 -5.72 -4.13
C ASP A 202 -3.63 -6.41 -2.84
N VAL A 203 -2.68 -5.81 -2.11
CA VAL A 203 -2.25 -6.28 -0.78
C VAL A 203 -3.42 -6.31 0.19
N ALA A 204 -4.18 -5.22 0.26
CA ALA A 204 -5.36 -5.13 1.12
C ALA A 204 -6.39 -6.24 0.82
N TRP A 205 -6.66 -6.52 -0.46
CA TRP A 205 -7.60 -7.57 -0.83
C TRP A 205 -7.07 -8.96 -0.47
N ARG A 206 -5.79 -9.25 -0.70
CA ARG A 206 -5.17 -10.50 -0.26
C ARG A 206 -5.21 -10.65 1.26
N ALA A 207 -4.94 -9.59 2.00
CA ALA A 207 -5.01 -9.59 3.46
C ALA A 207 -6.43 -9.93 3.93
N GLN A 208 -7.47 -9.30 3.36
CA GLN A 208 -8.87 -9.63 3.66
C GLN A 208 -9.20 -11.10 3.36
N LEU A 209 -8.76 -11.63 2.22
CA LEU A 209 -8.96 -13.04 1.85
C LEU A 209 -8.32 -14.00 2.85
N LEU A 210 -7.18 -13.62 3.43
CA LEU A 210 -6.44 -14.42 4.41
C LEU A 210 -6.88 -14.13 5.88
N GLY A 211 -7.92 -13.31 6.08
CA GLY A 211 -8.50 -13.03 7.38
C GLY A 211 -7.74 -12.00 8.23
N TRP A 212 -6.76 -11.30 7.64
CA TRP A 212 -6.09 -10.18 8.30
C TRP A 212 -6.98 -8.93 8.27
N ARG A 213 -7.00 -8.19 9.38
CA ARG A 213 -7.71 -6.92 9.49
C ARG A 213 -6.80 -5.73 9.22
N CYS A 214 -7.37 -4.64 8.74
CA CYS A 214 -6.72 -3.33 8.70
C CYS A 214 -7.36 -2.43 9.75
N LEU A 215 -6.57 -1.92 10.69
CA LEU A 215 -7.01 -1.03 11.76
C LEU A 215 -6.69 0.43 11.40
N TYR A 216 -7.69 1.28 11.41
CA TYR A 216 -7.53 2.73 11.37
C TYR A 216 -7.45 3.28 12.79
N THR A 217 -6.46 4.14 13.06
CA THR A 217 -6.36 4.92 14.30
C THR A 217 -6.30 6.42 13.99
N PRO A 218 -7.24 7.22 14.53
CA PRO A 218 -7.24 8.66 14.32
C PRO A 218 -6.13 9.40 15.09
N ALA A 219 -5.49 8.74 16.06
CA ALA A 219 -4.42 9.33 16.86
C ALA A 219 -3.11 9.52 16.07
N ALA A 220 -2.88 8.71 15.04
CA ALA A 220 -1.73 8.84 14.17
C ALA A 220 -2.06 9.77 13.01
N GLU A 221 -1.50 10.99 13.01
CA GLU A 221 -1.75 11.98 11.96
C GLU A 221 -0.49 12.25 11.13
N ALA A 222 -0.66 12.44 9.81
CA ALA A 222 0.39 12.85 8.90
C ALA A 222 -0.17 13.75 7.80
N TRP A 223 0.70 14.59 7.22
CA TRP A 223 0.36 15.41 6.05
C TRP A 223 0.82 14.71 4.77
N HIS A 224 0.02 14.75 3.71
CA HIS A 224 0.34 14.17 2.41
C HIS A 224 0.05 15.18 1.29
N VAL A 225 1.05 15.44 0.45
CA VAL A 225 0.92 16.40 -0.66
C VAL A 225 0.04 15.87 -1.79
N ARG A 226 0.01 14.58 -2.01
CA ARG A 226 -0.71 13.90 -3.10
C ARG A 226 -0.53 14.57 -4.46
N THR A 227 0.54 14.25 -5.11
CA THR A 227 0.91 14.81 -6.43
C THR A 227 -0.08 14.44 -7.54
N VAL A 228 -0.75 13.29 -7.44
CA VAL A 228 -1.71 12.80 -8.44
C VAL A 228 -3.11 12.74 -7.88
N THR A 229 -4.00 13.56 -8.44
CA THR A 229 -5.41 13.66 -8.10
C THR A 229 -6.30 13.36 -9.31
N PRO A 230 -7.60 13.05 -9.14
CA PRO A 230 -8.53 12.94 -10.26
C PRO A 230 -8.63 14.22 -11.11
N ALA A 231 -8.44 15.39 -10.50
CA ALA A 231 -8.53 16.69 -11.19
C ALA A 231 -7.34 16.90 -12.16
N ASN A 232 -6.13 16.45 -11.79
CA ASN A 232 -4.93 16.61 -12.61
C ASN A 232 -4.58 15.35 -13.44
N ARG A 233 -5.47 14.36 -13.50
CA ARG A 233 -5.24 13.08 -14.17
C ARG A 233 -4.79 13.21 -15.63
N ARG A 234 -5.24 14.26 -16.33
CA ARG A 234 -4.83 14.50 -17.74
C ARG A 234 -3.38 14.94 -17.86
N ALA A 235 -2.81 15.55 -16.81
CA ALA A 235 -1.40 15.94 -16.74
C ALA A 235 -0.48 14.78 -16.32
N VAL A 236 -1.04 13.67 -15.83
CA VAL A 236 -0.29 12.49 -15.43
C VAL A 236 0.29 11.79 -16.67
N PRO A 237 1.58 11.38 -16.64
CA PRO A 237 2.19 10.67 -17.75
C PRO A 237 1.35 9.47 -18.23
N ARG A 238 1.21 9.31 -19.54
CA ARG A 238 0.35 8.25 -20.16
C ARG A 238 0.67 6.85 -19.67
N PHE A 239 1.96 6.56 -19.38
CA PHE A 239 2.37 5.24 -18.89
C PHE A 239 1.76 4.93 -17.51
N ILE A 240 1.55 5.93 -16.66
CA ILE A 240 0.92 5.79 -15.35
C ILE A 240 -0.55 5.39 -15.49
N ASN A 241 -1.29 6.07 -16.39
CA ASN A 241 -2.68 5.71 -16.69
C ASN A 241 -2.78 4.28 -17.22
N MET A 242 -1.87 3.88 -18.11
CA MET A 242 -1.76 2.53 -18.62
C MET A 242 -1.60 1.50 -17.49
N HIS A 243 -0.70 1.73 -16.52
CA HIS A 243 -0.56 0.84 -15.35
C HIS A 243 -1.84 0.82 -14.51
N SER A 244 -2.47 1.96 -14.26
CA SER A 244 -3.73 2.02 -13.50
C SER A 244 -4.85 1.21 -14.15
N VAL A 245 -4.96 1.20 -15.50
CA VAL A 245 -5.94 0.39 -16.23
C VAL A 245 -5.57 -1.10 -16.18
N LYS A 246 -4.33 -1.45 -16.53
CA LYS A 246 -3.82 -2.83 -16.46
C LYS A 246 -4.05 -3.45 -15.08
N ASN A 247 -3.59 -2.76 -14.03
CA ASN A 247 -3.59 -3.26 -12.66
C ASN A 247 -5.02 -3.46 -12.13
N ARG A 248 -6.01 -2.67 -12.59
CA ARG A 248 -7.42 -2.89 -12.28
C ARG A 248 -7.88 -4.30 -12.65
N PHE A 249 -7.53 -4.76 -13.86
CA PHE A 249 -7.93 -6.07 -14.32
C PHE A 249 -7.13 -7.18 -13.65
N LEU A 250 -5.80 -7.01 -13.51
CA LEU A 250 -4.94 -7.99 -12.84
C LEU A 250 -5.34 -8.21 -11.38
N MET A 251 -5.57 -7.14 -10.62
CA MET A 251 -6.00 -7.22 -9.22
C MET A 251 -7.29 -8.04 -9.10
N ARG A 252 -8.26 -7.79 -9.96
CA ARG A 252 -9.55 -8.49 -9.98
C ARG A 252 -9.41 -9.96 -10.37
N VAL A 253 -8.63 -10.25 -11.42
CA VAL A 253 -8.34 -11.62 -11.84
C VAL A 253 -7.72 -12.41 -10.70
N LYS A 254 -6.80 -11.82 -9.96
CA LYS A 254 -6.10 -12.48 -8.85
C LYS A 254 -7.00 -12.75 -7.66
N ASN A 255 -7.80 -11.77 -7.25
CA ASN A 255 -8.42 -11.74 -5.92
C ASN A 255 -9.93 -12.00 -5.91
N ALA A 256 -10.66 -11.70 -6.99
CA ALA A 256 -12.11 -11.84 -6.97
C ALA A 256 -12.54 -13.32 -6.99
N THR A 257 -13.27 -13.75 -5.96
CA THR A 257 -13.81 -15.11 -5.87
C THR A 257 -15.01 -15.29 -6.81
N GLY A 258 -15.41 -16.55 -7.06
CA GLY A 258 -16.58 -16.85 -7.89
C GLY A 258 -17.88 -16.28 -7.32
N GLY A 259 -18.04 -16.31 -5.98
CA GLY A 259 -19.22 -15.75 -5.30
C GLY A 259 -19.26 -14.22 -5.41
N ILE A 260 -18.11 -13.54 -5.21
CA ILE A 260 -18.00 -12.09 -5.40
C ILE A 260 -18.31 -11.70 -6.85
N CYS A 261 -17.76 -12.43 -7.84
CA CYS A 261 -18.07 -12.17 -9.25
C CYS A 261 -19.56 -12.33 -9.56
N ARG A 262 -20.21 -13.38 -9.08
CA ARG A 262 -21.66 -13.61 -9.27
C ARG A 262 -22.51 -12.53 -8.61
N ARG A 263 -22.15 -12.12 -7.38
CA ARG A 263 -22.91 -11.12 -6.62
C ARG A 263 -22.83 -9.73 -7.26
N PHE A 264 -21.67 -9.35 -7.79
CA PHE A 264 -21.41 -7.99 -8.28
C PHE A 264 -21.15 -7.91 -9.79
N TRP A 265 -21.58 -8.91 -10.57
CA TRP A 265 -21.32 -8.97 -12.02
C TRP A 265 -21.80 -7.74 -12.78
N LEU A 266 -23.01 -7.22 -12.44
CA LEU A 266 -23.62 -6.10 -13.14
C LEU A 266 -22.85 -4.79 -12.96
N PRO A 267 -22.58 -4.30 -11.73
CA PRO A 267 -21.75 -3.10 -11.54
C PRO A 267 -20.32 -3.26 -12.06
N MET A 268 -19.76 -4.48 -12.02
CA MET A 268 -18.45 -4.78 -12.62
C MET A 268 -18.48 -4.63 -14.15
N ALA A 269 -19.45 -5.26 -14.82
CA ALA A 269 -19.59 -5.20 -16.26
C ALA A 269 -19.89 -3.77 -16.77
N ALA A 270 -20.82 -3.07 -16.12
CA ALA A 270 -21.12 -1.67 -16.43
C ALA A 270 -19.86 -0.79 -16.35
N ARG A 271 -19.06 -0.97 -15.29
CA ARG A 271 -17.81 -0.21 -15.14
C ARG A 271 -16.76 -0.60 -16.17
N ASP A 272 -16.66 -1.87 -16.54
CA ASP A 272 -15.72 -2.31 -17.58
C ASP A 272 -16.06 -1.74 -18.94
N LEU A 273 -17.34 -1.69 -19.30
CA LEU A 273 -17.79 -1.02 -20.52
C LEU A 273 -17.38 0.46 -20.55
N VAL A 274 -17.52 1.18 -19.43
CA VAL A 274 -17.06 2.58 -19.32
C VAL A 274 -15.54 2.69 -19.48
N VAL A 275 -14.76 1.77 -18.89
CA VAL A 275 -13.28 1.82 -18.99
C VAL A 275 -12.81 1.45 -20.39
N ILE A 276 -13.39 0.42 -20.99
CA ILE A 276 -13.04 -0.02 -22.35
C ILE A 276 -13.47 1.03 -23.36
N GLY A 277 -14.71 1.51 -23.26
CA GLY A 277 -15.23 2.58 -24.13
C GLY A 277 -14.40 3.86 -24.02
N GLY A 278 -14.03 4.26 -22.79
CA GLY A 278 -13.15 5.40 -22.56
C GLY A 278 -11.77 5.23 -23.19
N ALA A 279 -11.19 4.04 -23.10
CA ALA A 279 -9.90 3.74 -23.73
C ALA A 279 -9.98 3.77 -25.26
N LEU A 280 -11.09 3.29 -25.83
CA LEU A 280 -11.30 3.29 -27.30
C LEU A 280 -11.56 4.69 -27.86
N LEU A 281 -12.40 5.49 -27.18
CA LEU A 281 -12.90 6.75 -27.70
C LEU A 281 -12.04 7.97 -27.35
N TRP A 282 -11.47 7.99 -26.13
CA TRP A 282 -10.80 9.19 -25.61
C TRP A 282 -9.33 9.01 -25.26
N GLU A 283 -8.88 7.76 -24.99
CA GLU A 283 -7.51 7.50 -24.56
C GLU A 283 -6.93 6.23 -25.23
N PRO A 284 -6.71 6.23 -26.58
CA PRO A 284 -6.22 5.04 -27.30
C PRO A 284 -4.85 4.54 -26.80
N SER A 285 -4.05 5.43 -26.17
CA SER A 285 -2.78 5.04 -25.53
C SER A 285 -2.98 4.00 -24.41
N SER A 286 -4.14 3.99 -23.77
CA SER A 286 -4.52 3.01 -22.73
C SER A 286 -4.83 1.62 -23.30
N LEU A 287 -5.01 1.46 -24.63
CA LEU A 287 -5.20 0.13 -25.25
C LEU A 287 -4.00 -0.80 -25.00
N LYS A 288 -2.79 -0.26 -24.89
CA LYS A 288 -1.60 -1.03 -24.51
C LYS A 288 -1.76 -1.71 -23.15
N ALA A 289 -2.58 -1.17 -22.25
CA ALA A 289 -2.85 -1.77 -20.94
C ALA A 289 -3.54 -3.14 -21.07
N PHE A 290 -4.47 -3.30 -22.01
CA PHE A 290 -5.17 -4.57 -22.22
C PHE A 290 -4.24 -5.64 -22.78
N TRP A 291 -3.36 -5.28 -23.71
CA TRP A 291 -2.33 -6.19 -24.20
C TRP A 291 -1.37 -6.63 -23.09
N GLN A 292 -0.90 -5.68 -22.27
CA GLN A 292 -0.04 -6.00 -21.12
C GLN A 292 -0.77 -6.84 -20.07
N ALA A 293 -2.05 -6.58 -19.82
CA ALA A 293 -2.87 -7.40 -18.92
C ALA A 293 -3.02 -8.82 -19.45
N ALA A 294 -3.28 -8.98 -20.76
CA ALA A 294 -3.38 -10.28 -21.39
C ALA A 294 -2.05 -11.06 -21.30
N ARG A 295 -0.91 -10.38 -21.53
CA ARG A 295 0.42 -10.99 -21.40
C ARG A 295 0.73 -11.43 -19.96
N ALA A 296 0.27 -10.68 -18.96
CA ALA A 296 0.45 -11.01 -17.54
C ALA A 296 -0.57 -12.05 -17.02
N LEU A 297 -1.63 -12.36 -17.80
CA LEU A 297 -2.73 -13.21 -17.37
C LEU A 297 -2.30 -14.61 -16.91
N PRO A 298 -1.38 -15.35 -17.58
CA PRO A 298 -0.97 -16.67 -17.11
C PRO A 298 -0.38 -16.63 -15.68
N ARG A 299 0.47 -15.64 -15.40
CA ARG A 299 1.05 -15.45 -14.07
C ARG A 299 -0.02 -15.03 -13.05
N ALA A 300 -0.92 -14.13 -13.42
CA ALA A 300 -2.01 -13.70 -12.55
C ALA A 300 -2.94 -14.89 -12.18
N LEU A 301 -3.19 -15.81 -13.10
CA LEU A 301 -3.98 -17.03 -12.84
C LEU A 301 -3.23 -18.01 -11.92
N GLN A 302 -1.91 -18.12 -12.05
CA GLN A 302 -1.09 -18.89 -11.12
C GLN A 302 -1.15 -18.30 -9.71
N GLN A 303 -0.95 -16.99 -9.59
CA GLN A 303 -1.06 -16.26 -8.33
C GLN A 303 -2.47 -16.39 -7.72
N ARG A 304 -3.53 -16.32 -8.55
CA ARG A 304 -4.90 -16.57 -8.12
C ARG A 304 -5.07 -17.93 -7.45
N ARG A 305 -4.51 -18.99 -8.03
CA ARG A 305 -4.59 -20.35 -7.44
C ARG A 305 -3.92 -20.37 -6.07
N GLU A 306 -2.76 -19.76 -5.93
CA GLU A 306 -2.04 -19.65 -4.67
C GLU A 306 -2.85 -18.85 -3.62
N ILE A 307 -3.40 -17.69 -3.98
CA ILE A 307 -4.18 -16.84 -3.10
C ILE A 307 -5.44 -17.58 -2.62
N LEU A 308 -6.23 -18.12 -3.55
CA LEU A 308 -7.51 -18.71 -3.23
C LEU A 308 -7.40 -20.04 -2.50
N SER A 309 -6.31 -20.82 -2.72
CA SER A 309 -6.04 -22.04 -1.93
C SER A 309 -5.75 -21.76 -0.45
N ARG A 310 -5.32 -20.53 -0.14
CA ARG A 310 -4.98 -20.07 1.23
C ARG A 310 -6.09 -19.25 1.87
N ARG A 311 -7.19 -19.02 1.17
CA ARG A 311 -8.33 -18.23 1.64
C ARG A 311 -8.89 -18.77 2.95
N ARG A 312 -9.23 -17.87 3.89
CA ARG A 312 -9.74 -18.17 5.22
C ARG A 312 -11.13 -17.56 5.51
N VAL A 313 -11.62 -16.66 4.65
CA VAL A 313 -12.90 -15.98 4.82
C VAL A 313 -13.93 -16.44 3.79
N THR A 314 -15.22 -16.35 4.10
CA THR A 314 -16.32 -16.68 3.17
C THR A 314 -16.56 -15.56 2.16
N ASP A 315 -17.36 -15.85 1.12
CA ASP A 315 -17.77 -14.81 0.15
C ASP A 315 -18.70 -13.78 0.79
N GLU A 316 -19.51 -14.19 1.77
CA GLU A 316 -20.42 -13.35 2.54
C GLU A 316 -19.65 -12.35 3.41
N GLU A 317 -18.63 -12.81 4.13
CA GLU A 317 -17.76 -11.96 4.95
C GLU A 317 -17.00 -10.94 4.08
N LEU A 318 -16.47 -11.38 2.93
CA LEU A 318 -15.76 -10.51 2.02
C LEU A 318 -16.71 -9.50 1.33
N ALA A 319 -17.91 -9.95 0.93
CA ALA A 319 -18.89 -9.13 0.23
C ALA A 319 -19.37 -7.92 1.03
N GLN A 320 -19.32 -8.01 2.37
CA GLN A 320 -19.69 -6.92 3.27
C GLN A 320 -18.77 -5.69 3.16
N TRP A 321 -17.61 -5.84 2.53
CA TRP A 321 -16.66 -4.75 2.31
C TRP A 321 -16.88 -3.98 1.00
N PHE A 322 -17.75 -4.47 0.12
CA PHE A 322 -18.02 -3.83 -1.17
C PHE A 322 -19.29 -3.00 -1.10
N SER A 323 -19.16 -1.68 -0.98
CA SER A 323 -20.26 -0.72 -0.90
C SER A 323 -19.99 0.52 -1.76
N PHE A 324 -21.05 1.19 -2.20
CA PHE A 324 -20.92 2.48 -2.88
C PHE A 324 -20.51 3.61 -1.92
N GLU A 325 -20.76 3.45 -0.63
CA GLU A 325 -20.31 4.37 0.41
C GLU A 325 -19.15 3.77 1.20
N PRO A 326 -18.25 4.61 1.75
CA PRO A 326 -17.17 4.15 2.60
C PRO A 326 -17.69 3.34 3.79
N ILE A 327 -17.15 2.14 3.98
CA ILE A 327 -17.48 1.30 5.13
C ILE A 327 -16.31 1.30 6.11
N ALA A 328 -16.65 1.46 7.39
CA ALA A 328 -15.78 1.15 8.52
C ALA A 328 -16.57 0.39 9.59
N ARG A 329 -15.88 -0.40 10.40
CA ARG A 329 -16.49 -1.20 11.47
C ARG A 329 -15.82 -0.88 12.79
N PRO A 330 -16.58 -0.74 13.90
CA PRO A 330 -15.99 -0.47 15.21
C PRO A 330 -14.91 -1.51 15.55
N ALA A 331 -13.74 -1.05 15.98
CA ALA A 331 -12.74 -1.92 16.54
C ALA A 331 -13.25 -2.49 17.89
N GLY A 332 -13.18 -3.79 18.10
CA GLY A 332 -13.48 -4.43 19.39
C GLY A 332 -14.66 -5.39 19.45
N ARG A 333 -15.40 -5.64 18.34
CA ARG A 333 -16.53 -6.59 18.34
C ARG A 333 -16.51 -7.67 17.24
N ILE A 334 -15.42 -7.85 16.53
CA ILE A 334 -15.29 -8.97 15.60
C ILE A 334 -14.51 -10.06 16.32
N PRO A 335 -15.08 -11.25 16.58
CA PRO A 335 -14.31 -12.38 17.09
C PRO A 335 -13.12 -12.58 16.14
N ALA A 336 -11.92 -12.66 16.69
CA ALA A 336 -10.76 -13.03 15.91
C ALA A 336 -11.05 -14.38 15.27
N ALA A 337 -11.12 -14.46 13.95
CA ALA A 337 -10.93 -15.75 13.30
C ALA A 337 -9.60 -16.29 13.85
N PRO A 338 -9.56 -17.54 14.34
CA PRO A 338 -8.34 -18.05 14.92
C PRO A 338 -7.25 -17.97 13.86
N VAL A 339 -6.23 -17.15 14.11
CA VAL A 339 -5.00 -17.16 13.34
C VAL A 339 -4.43 -18.57 13.54
N ARG A 340 -4.66 -19.46 12.59
CA ARG A 340 -4.03 -20.79 12.65
C ARG A 340 -2.54 -20.52 12.57
N PRO A 341 -1.74 -21.02 13.54
CA PRO A 341 -0.30 -20.84 13.51
C PRO A 341 0.22 -21.32 12.16
N LEU A 342 1.04 -20.51 11.52
CA LEU A 342 1.79 -20.88 10.32
C LEU A 342 2.44 -22.23 10.61
N ARG A 343 2.11 -23.27 9.83
CA ARG A 343 2.94 -24.47 9.81
C ARG A 343 4.33 -23.98 9.38
N ARG A 344 5.29 -24.00 10.32
CA ARG A 344 6.70 -23.78 9.99
C ARG A 344 7.02 -24.75 8.85
N ARG A 345 7.20 -24.22 7.63
CA ARG A 345 7.92 -24.94 6.61
C ARG A 345 9.33 -25.07 7.18
N GLU A 346 9.75 -26.28 7.46
CA GLU A 346 11.13 -26.62 7.77
C GLU A 346 11.99 -25.89 6.73
N ALA A 347 12.99 -25.17 7.24
CA ALA A 347 13.95 -24.46 6.43
C ALA A 347 14.68 -25.51 5.58
N ALA A 348 14.26 -25.67 4.35
CA ALA A 348 15.00 -26.41 3.36
C ALA A 348 16.16 -25.52 2.90
N ALA A 349 17.36 -25.95 3.32
CA ALA A 349 18.67 -25.70 2.72
C ALA A 349 19.07 -24.21 2.52
N SER A 350 19.91 -23.77 3.45
CA SER A 350 21.03 -22.88 3.21
C SER A 350 21.64 -23.06 1.81
N ALA A 351 21.25 -22.22 0.86
CA ALA A 351 22.05 -22.00 -0.34
C ALA A 351 22.93 -20.80 -0.09
N ALA A 352 24.25 -21.05 -0.05
CA ALA A 352 25.31 -20.09 0.13
C ALA A 352 25.16 -18.88 -0.79
N LEU A 353 25.24 -17.68 -0.22
CA LEU A 353 25.44 -16.44 -0.94
C LEU A 353 26.82 -16.45 -1.62
N PRO A 354 26.93 -16.07 -2.90
CA PRO A 354 28.22 -15.83 -3.54
C PRO A 354 28.93 -14.66 -2.86
N ALA A 355 30.20 -14.85 -2.58
CA ALA A 355 31.08 -13.85 -1.99
C ALA A 355 31.57 -12.86 -3.06
N GLU A 356 30.71 -11.96 -3.49
CA GLU A 356 31.07 -10.79 -4.30
C GLU A 356 30.18 -9.63 -3.90
N ILE A 357 30.46 -9.01 -2.78
CA ILE A 357 30.25 -7.59 -2.42
C ILE A 357 30.96 -7.40 -1.05
N ARG A 358 32.25 -7.22 -1.09
CA ARG A 358 32.98 -6.54 -0.03
C ARG A 358 33.20 -5.06 -0.41
#